data_c143eec773857206536d8152f676a35b
#
_entry.id   c143eec773857206536d8152f676a35b
#
_cell.length_a   1.000
_cell.length_b   1.000
_cell.length_c   1.000
_cell.angle_alpha   90.00
_cell.angle_beta   90.00
_cell.angle_gamma   90.00
#
_symmetry.space_group_name_H-M   'P 1'
#
loop_
_entity.id
_entity.type
_entity.pdbx_description
1 polymer ?
#
loop_
_entity_poly.entity_id
_entity_poly.type
_entity_poly.pdbx_seq_one_letter_code
_entity_poly.pdbx_strand_id
1 'polypeptide(L)'
;KLSPAVAGKLAFNLFCTPYPKYKKTKAPAIFHQALKLTVQVDKGITIRGYEWKAAKPNGKTVLICHGYASYFYKFEQYIQPLLKQGFRILGFDAPGHGKSDGKYINAAVYKDAIEHIIKVCGPIDHFMGHSLGGLTLSLIAETIPNPEAHRFVLIAPATKTTTTLENFFAMMHLSEAVRQGFLAELGKLTHLPLSYFEADRAVENFKGQLLWVHDQGDRVC
;
A
#
# COMPACT_ATOMS: atom_id res chain seq x y z
N LYS A 1 35.70 6.99 1.82
CA LYS A 1 34.61 6.32 2.55
C LYS A 1 33.45 7.32 2.68
N LEU A 2 32.22 6.85 2.47
CA LEU A 2 31.02 7.67 2.73
C LEU A 2 30.88 7.92 4.23
N SER A 3 30.40 9.12 4.61
CA SER A 3 30.03 9.34 6.01
C SER A 3 28.83 8.45 6.39
N PRO A 4 28.67 8.05 7.68
CA PRO A 4 27.52 7.25 8.13
C PRO A 4 26.17 7.88 7.79
N ALA A 5 26.04 9.20 7.87
CA ALA A 5 24.81 9.92 7.51
C ALA A 5 24.49 9.78 6.02
N VAL A 6 25.47 9.92 5.13
CA VAL A 6 25.27 9.74 3.68
C VAL A 6 24.96 8.29 3.36
N ALA A 7 25.67 7.34 3.97
CA ALA A 7 25.39 5.91 3.79
C ALA A 7 23.99 5.53 4.29
N GLY A 8 23.56 6.06 5.43
CA GLY A 8 22.22 5.87 5.98
C GLY A 8 21.13 6.40 5.06
N LYS A 9 21.31 7.60 4.50
CA LYS A 9 20.39 8.16 3.51
C LYS A 9 20.29 7.30 2.23
N LEU A 10 21.42 6.78 1.75
CA LEU A 10 21.44 5.89 0.59
C LEU A 10 20.70 4.57 0.89
N ALA A 11 20.93 3.98 2.06
CA ALA A 11 20.24 2.77 2.51
C ALA A 11 18.73 3.01 2.66
N PHE A 12 18.32 4.15 3.22
CA PHE A 12 16.93 4.55 3.31
C PHE A 12 16.27 4.69 1.92
N ASN A 13 16.94 5.37 0.99
CA ASN A 13 16.46 5.51 -0.37
C ASN A 13 16.34 4.15 -1.06
N LEU A 14 17.29 3.24 -0.85
CA LEU A 14 17.24 1.87 -1.39
C LEU A 14 16.04 1.11 -0.83
N PHE A 15 15.83 1.15 0.47
CA PHE A 15 14.68 0.50 1.14
C PHE A 15 13.33 0.99 0.59
N CYS A 16 13.21 2.30 0.36
CA CYS A 16 11.99 2.91 -0.15
C CYS A 16 11.83 2.80 -1.67
N THR A 17 12.84 2.36 -2.43
CA THR A 17 12.76 2.27 -3.89
C THR A 17 12.22 0.90 -4.31
N PRO A 18 11.06 0.82 -4.99
CA PRO A 18 10.55 -0.45 -5.49
C PRO A 18 11.54 -1.11 -6.48
N TYR A 19 11.93 -2.34 -6.18
CA TYR A 19 12.80 -3.12 -7.05
C TYR A 19 12.32 -4.58 -7.10
N PRO A 20 12.29 -5.25 -8.27
CA PRO A 20 12.65 -4.73 -9.59
C PRO A 20 11.63 -3.71 -10.11
N LYS A 21 12.11 -2.73 -10.89
CA LYS A 21 11.22 -1.77 -11.56
C LYS A 21 10.19 -2.49 -12.43
N TYR A 22 8.99 -1.93 -12.52
CA TYR A 22 7.92 -2.41 -13.36
C TYR A 22 8.41 -2.74 -14.76
N LYS A 23 8.26 -4.00 -15.17
CA LYS A 23 8.42 -4.41 -16.56
C LYS A 23 7.09 -4.13 -17.27
N LYS A 24 7.13 -3.49 -18.45
CA LYS A 24 5.93 -3.29 -19.29
C LYS A 24 5.28 -4.63 -19.56
N THR A 25 4.24 -4.98 -18.84
CA THR A 25 3.43 -6.17 -19.06
C THR A 25 2.21 -5.80 -19.90
N LYS A 26 1.77 -6.72 -20.75
CA LYS A 26 0.51 -6.55 -21.48
C LYS A 26 -0.64 -6.48 -20.46
N ALA A 27 -1.53 -5.51 -20.62
CA ALA A 27 -2.70 -5.40 -19.76
C ALA A 27 -3.58 -6.66 -19.93
N PRO A 28 -4.04 -7.30 -18.86
CA PRO A 28 -5.04 -8.35 -18.94
C PRO A 28 -6.32 -7.86 -19.63
N ALA A 29 -7.06 -8.76 -20.27
CA ALA A 29 -8.24 -8.39 -21.09
C ALA A 29 -9.28 -7.56 -20.31
N ILE A 30 -9.52 -7.87 -19.03
CA ILE A 30 -10.46 -7.15 -18.18
C ILE A 30 -10.12 -5.66 -18.01
N PHE A 31 -8.85 -5.28 -18.13
CA PHE A 31 -8.40 -3.88 -18.03
C PHE A 31 -8.75 -3.03 -19.25
N HIS A 32 -9.07 -3.64 -20.40
CA HIS A 32 -9.56 -2.91 -21.57
C HIS A 32 -10.98 -2.36 -21.38
N GLN A 33 -11.74 -2.92 -20.43
CA GLN A 33 -13.10 -2.48 -20.08
C GLN A 33 -13.11 -1.42 -18.97
N ALA A 34 -11.97 -1.16 -18.35
CA ALA A 34 -11.86 -0.21 -17.25
C ALA A 34 -11.82 1.23 -17.73
N LEU A 35 -12.47 2.11 -16.97
CA LEU A 35 -12.18 3.54 -17.04
C LEU A 35 -10.81 3.79 -16.40
N LYS A 36 -9.93 4.48 -17.12
CA LYS A 36 -8.63 4.89 -16.58
C LYS A 36 -8.81 6.14 -15.72
N LEU A 37 -8.23 6.09 -14.53
CA LEU A 37 -8.27 7.18 -13.57
C LEU A 37 -6.89 7.78 -13.34
N THR A 38 -6.88 9.06 -13.00
CA THR A 38 -5.69 9.77 -12.50
C THR A 38 -6.09 10.59 -11.29
N VAL A 39 -5.28 10.52 -10.23
CA VAL A 39 -5.44 11.30 -9.00
C VAL A 39 -4.14 12.04 -8.74
N GLN A 40 -4.22 13.35 -8.61
CA GLN A 40 -3.09 14.15 -8.16
C GLN A 40 -3.01 14.06 -6.65
N VAL A 41 -1.86 13.63 -6.14
CA VAL A 41 -1.55 13.67 -4.71
C VAL A 41 -0.54 14.78 -4.44
N ASP A 42 -0.28 15.08 -3.19
CA ASP A 42 0.66 16.14 -2.81
C ASP A 42 2.03 15.97 -3.49
N LYS A 43 2.72 17.10 -3.70
CA LYS A 43 4.03 17.19 -4.37
C LYS A 43 4.04 16.85 -5.87
N GLY A 44 2.90 16.98 -6.56
CA GLY A 44 2.83 16.83 -8.01
C GLY A 44 2.98 15.39 -8.52
N ILE A 45 2.78 14.40 -7.66
CA ILE A 45 2.77 12.98 -8.03
C ILE A 45 1.39 12.63 -8.58
N THR A 46 1.35 12.02 -9.77
CA THR A 46 0.12 11.50 -10.38
C THR A 46 0.01 10.01 -10.12
N ILE A 47 -1.03 9.59 -9.41
CA ILE A 47 -1.39 8.20 -9.21
C ILE A 47 -2.33 7.77 -10.32
N ARG A 48 -2.04 6.64 -10.97
CA ARG A 48 -2.82 6.09 -12.08
C ARG A 48 -3.50 4.80 -11.67
N GLY A 49 -4.76 4.68 -12.08
CA GLY A 49 -5.59 3.58 -11.67
C GLY A 49 -6.71 3.26 -12.66
N TYR A 50 -7.62 2.45 -12.20
CA TYR A 50 -8.69 1.88 -12.98
C TYR A 50 -9.98 1.81 -12.16
N GLU A 51 -11.10 2.01 -12.85
CA GLU A 51 -12.45 1.85 -12.32
C GLU A 51 -13.24 0.87 -13.18
N TRP A 52 -13.95 -0.03 -12.53
CA TRP A 52 -14.99 -0.85 -13.14
C TRP A 52 -16.32 -0.63 -12.43
N LYS A 53 -17.39 -0.62 -13.21
CA LYS A 53 -18.76 -0.55 -12.71
C LYS A 53 -19.49 -1.83 -13.08
N ALA A 54 -20.18 -2.42 -12.13
CA ALA A 54 -21.01 -3.59 -12.38
C ALA A 54 -22.23 -3.24 -13.25
N ALA A 55 -22.65 -4.18 -14.10
CA ALA A 55 -23.87 -4.02 -14.91
C ALA A 55 -25.15 -3.90 -14.03
N LYS A 56 -25.14 -4.54 -12.87
CA LYS A 56 -26.20 -4.44 -11.83
C LYS A 56 -25.55 -3.97 -10.54
N PRO A 57 -25.46 -2.64 -10.30
CA PRO A 57 -24.78 -2.09 -9.14
C PRO A 57 -25.50 -2.42 -7.82
N ASN A 58 -24.73 -2.79 -6.79
CA ASN A 58 -25.23 -2.93 -5.42
C ASN A 58 -25.05 -1.64 -4.58
N GLY A 59 -24.56 -0.56 -5.19
CA GLY A 59 -24.30 0.73 -4.54
C GLY A 59 -23.03 0.78 -3.71
N LYS A 60 -22.21 -0.27 -3.69
CA LYS A 60 -21.00 -0.36 -2.87
C LYS A 60 -19.71 -0.33 -3.70
N THR A 61 -18.68 0.31 -3.15
CA THR A 61 -17.37 0.46 -3.77
C THR A 61 -16.30 -0.29 -3.00
N VAL A 62 -15.45 -1.04 -3.71
CA VAL A 62 -14.26 -1.71 -3.17
C VAL A 62 -13.00 -1.03 -3.71
N LEU A 63 -12.08 -0.62 -2.83
CA LEU A 63 -10.73 -0.19 -3.18
C LEU A 63 -9.75 -1.33 -2.94
N ILE A 64 -8.94 -1.66 -3.96
CA ILE A 64 -7.91 -2.71 -3.89
C ILE A 64 -6.53 -2.07 -3.93
N CYS A 65 -5.67 -2.41 -2.94
CA CYS A 65 -4.32 -1.88 -2.75
C CYS A 65 -3.28 -3.01 -2.85
N HIS A 66 -2.32 -2.87 -3.78
CA HIS A 66 -1.27 -3.87 -3.99
C HIS A 66 -0.08 -3.67 -3.04
N GLY A 67 0.81 -4.66 -2.98
CA GLY A 67 2.01 -4.65 -2.14
C GLY A 67 3.24 -4.01 -2.79
N TYR A 68 4.34 -3.99 -2.02
CA TYR A 68 5.65 -3.52 -2.49
C TYR A 68 6.15 -4.30 -3.71
N ALA A 69 6.87 -3.63 -4.61
CA ALA A 69 7.41 -4.20 -5.86
C ALA A 69 6.36 -4.95 -6.71
N SER A 70 5.09 -4.49 -6.65
CA SER A 70 3.95 -5.05 -7.36
C SER A 70 3.30 -4.01 -8.28
N TYR A 71 2.15 -4.32 -8.85
CA TYR A 71 1.32 -3.44 -9.67
C TYR A 71 -0.09 -4.01 -9.76
N PHE A 72 -1.05 -3.17 -10.10
CA PHE A 72 -2.46 -3.50 -9.95
C PHE A 72 -2.93 -4.64 -10.87
N TYR A 73 -2.32 -4.89 -12.03
CA TYR A 73 -2.71 -5.99 -12.92
C TYR A 73 -2.69 -7.37 -12.25
N LYS A 74 -1.88 -7.57 -11.22
CA LYS A 74 -1.83 -8.84 -10.47
C LYS A 74 -3.13 -9.19 -9.74
N PHE A 75 -4.04 -8.23 -9.63
CA PHE A 75 -5.33 -8.39 -8.95
C PHE A 75 -6.49 -8.68 -9.91
N GLU A 76 -6.23 -8.97 -11.19
CA GLU A 76 -7.24 -9.23 -12.21
C GLU A 76 -8.27 -10.30 -11.79
N GLN A 77 -7.83 -11.34 -11.10
CA GLN A 77 -8.67 -12.45 -10.68
C GLN A 77 -9.80 -12.04 -9.70
N TYR A 78 -9.65 -10.92 -8.98
CA TYR A 78 -10.66 -10.43 -8.05
C TYR A 78 -11.73 -9.58 -8.73
N ILE A 79 -11.43 -9.00 -9.89
CA ILE A 79 -12.29 -8.01 -10.56
C ILE A 79 -13.61 -8.65 -11.00
N GLN A 80 -13.55 -9.74 -11.75
CA GLN A 80 -14.77 -10.35 -12.29
C GLN A 80 -15.72 -10.91 -11.21
N PRO A 81 -15.23 -11.60 -10.16
CA PRO A 81 -16.08 -12.01 -9.05
C PRO A 81 -16.78 -10.85 -8.33
N LEU A 82 -16.06 -9.76 -8.07
CA LEU A 82 -16.62 -8.58 -7.42
C LEU A 82 -17.64 -7.85 -8.31
N LEU A 83 -17.41 -7.76 -9.62
CA LEU A 83 -18.39 -7.21 -10.57
C LEU A 83 -19.68 -8.03 -10.62
N LYS A 84 -19.59 -9.37 -10.56
CA LYS A 84 -20.77 -10.25 -10.47
C LYS A 84 -21.59 -10.01 -9.21
N GLN A 85 -20.95 -9.56 -8.11
CA GLN A 85 -21.62 -9.20 -6.86
C GLN A 85 -22.15 -7.75 -6.85
N GLY A 86 -21.98 -7.02 -7.94
CA GLY A 86 -22.52 -5.68 -8.10
C GLY A 86 -21.62 -4.54 -7.62
N PHE A 87 -20.39 -4.81 -7.20
CA PHE A 87 -19.48 -3.77 -6.71
C PHE A 87 -18.95 -2.86 -7.81
N ARG A 88 -18.80 -1.57 -7.47
CA ARG A 88 -17.86 -0.68 -8.14
C ARG A 88 -16.45 -1.02 -7.63
N ILE A 89 -15.47 -1.15 -8.52
CA ILE A 89 -14.11 -1.53 -8.14
C ILE A 89 -13.16 -0.42 -8.52
N LEU A 90 -12.31 -0.03 -7.59
CA LEU A 90 -11.21 0.89 -7.78
C LEU A 90 -9.89 0.19 -7.47
N GLY A 91 -8.89 0.44 -8.28
CA GLY A 91 -7.53 -0.02 -8.02
C GLY A 91 -6.52 0.88 -8.69
N PHE A 92 -5.43 1.15 -7.98
CA PHE A 92 -4.40 2.09 -8.41
C PHE A 92 -3.02 1.45 -8.27
N ASP A 93 -2.12 1.79 -9.17
CA ASP A 93 -0.70 1.56 -8.94
C ASP A 93 -0.22 2.55 -7.86
N ALA A 94 0.43 2.05 -6.81
CA ALA A 94 0.95 2.86 -5.71
C ALA A 94 2.03 3.85 -6.18
N PRO A 95 2.37 4.89 -5.40
CA PRO A 95 3.50 5.77 -5.73
C PRO A 95 4.76 4.98 -6.07
N GLY A 96 5.44 5.35 -7.14
CA GLY A 96 6.66 4.68 -7.61
C GLY A 96 6.45 3.31 -8.27
N HIS A 97 5.20 2.85 -8.43
CA HIS A 97 4.87 1.55 -9.00
C HIS A 97 4.11 1.67 -10.33
N GLY A 98 4.15 0.60 -11.11
CA GLY A 98 3.35 0.44 -12.31
C GLY A 98 3.41 1.66 -13.23
N LYS A 99 2.27 2.31 -13.43
CA LYS A 99 2.12 3.51 -14.26
C LYS A 99 2.07 4.80 -13.46
N SER A 100 2.04 4.73 -12.13
CA SER A 100 2.03 5.90 -11.25
C SER A 100 3.39 6.58 -11.21
N ASP A 101 3.36 7.89 -10.99
CA ASP A 101 4.58 8.68 -10.77
C ASP A 101 5.14 8.41 -9.37
N GLY A 102 6.28 8.99 -9.11
CA GLY A 102 7.01 8.81 -7.86
C GLY A 102 8.23 7.91 -8.01
N LYS A 103 9.06 7.93 -6.98
CA LYS A 103 10.33 7.20 -6.94
C LYS A 103 10.45 6.31 -5.72
N TYR A 104 9.79 6.72 -4.64
CA TYR A 104 9.88 6.08 -3.34
C TYR A 104 8.49 5.72 -2.82
N ILE A 105 8.45 4.67 -2.03
CA ILE A 105 7.27 4.20 -1.31
C ILE A 105 7.65 3.78 0.11
N ASN A 106 6.80 4.08 1.05
CA ASN A 106 6.73 3.52 2.41
C ASN A 106 5.28 3.61 2.89
N ALA A 107 4.98 3.10 4.07
CA ALA A 107 3.63 3.06 4.58
C ALA A 107 2.99 4.46 4.71
N ALA A 108 3.75 5.48 5.13
CA ALA A 108 3.24 6.85 5.24
C ALA A 108 2.88 7.44 3.88
N VAL A 109 3.81 7.37 2.90
CA VAL A 109 3.58 7.86 1.53
C VAL A 109 2.40 7.15 0.87
N TYR A 110 2.24 5.84 1.12
CA TYR A 110 1.12 5.09 0.56
C TYR A 110 -0.20 5.43 1.24
N LYS A 111 -0.18 5.65 2.57
CA LYS A 111 -1.35 6.10 3.33
C LYS A 111 -1.86 7.44 2.79
N ASP A 112 -0.98 8.42 2.63
CA ASP A 112 -1.34 9.73 2.06
C ASP A 112 -1.97 9.59 0.66
N ALA A 113 -1.40 8.75 -0.20
CA ALA A 113 -1.96 8.48 -1.53
C ALA A 113 -3.35 7.84 -1.46
N ILE A 114 -3.57 6.86 -0.57
CA ILE A 114 -4.87 6.22 -0.38
C ILE A 114 -5.90 7.21 0.16
N GLU A 115 -5.55 8.06 1.11
CA GLU A 115 -6.45 9.11 1.63
C GLU A 115 -6.88 10.08 0.54
N HIS A 116 -5.97 10.48 -0.36
CA HIS A 116 -6.32 11.28 -1.54
C HIS A 116 -7.25 10.53 -2.50
N ILE A 117 -7.00 9.24 -2.74
CA ILE A 117 -7.90 8.40 -3.57
C ILE A 117 -9.29 8.34 -2.94
N ILE A 118 -9.39 8.12 -1.62
CA ILE A 118 -10.68 8.09 -0.91
C ILE A 118 -11.40 9.42 -1.06
N LYS A 119 -10.71 10.54 -0.89
CA LYS A 119 -11.26 11.89 -0.99
C LYS A 119 -11.78 12.20 -2.40
N VAL A 120 -11.06 11.79 -3.45
CA VAL A 120 -11.37 12.15 -4.85
C VAL A 120 -12.34 11.16 -5.49
N CYS A 121 -12.21 9.87 -5.19
CA CYS A 121 -12.95 8.79 -5.86
C CYS A 121 -14.07 8.18 -5.01
N GLY A 122 -14.16 8.56 -3.72
CA GLY A 122 -15.16 8.03 -2.78
C GLY A 122 -16.61 8.34 -3.14
N PRO A 123 -17.55 7.81 -2.36
CA PRO A 123 -17.32 7.00 -1.16
C PRO A 123 -16.73 5.62 -1.44
N ILE A 124 -15.92 5.12 -0.50
CA ILE A 124 -15.36 3.76 -0.50
C ILE A 124 -15.97 2.99 0.67
N ASP A 125 -16.63 1.89 0.39
CA ASP A 125 -17.30 1.09 1.41
C ASP A 125 -16.41 -0.03 1.96
N HIS A 126 -15.59 -0.63 1.11
CA HIS A 126 -14.79 -1.80 1.45
C HIS A 126 -13.37 -1.71 0.90
N PHE A 127 -12.45 -2.38 1.58
CA PHE A 127 -11.02 -2.30 1.29
C PHE A 127 -10.42 -3.71 1.19
N MET A 128 -9.55 -3.92 0.23
CA MET A 128 -8.75 -5.13 0.09
C MET A 128 -7.29 -4.76 -0.12
N GLY A 129 -6.38 -5.30 0.68
CA GLY A 129 -4.96 -4.99 0.56
C GLY A 129 -4.05 -6.19 0.73
N HIS A 130 -2.95 -6.21 -0.01
CA HIS A 130 -1.93 -7.24 0.06
C HIS A 130 -0.60 -6.65 0.53
N SER A 131 0.10 -7.34 1.44
CA SER A 131 1.44 -6.98 1.93
C SER A 131 1.51 -5.50 2.38
N LEU A 132 2.36 -4.64 1.81
CA LEU A 132 2.43 -3.21 2.12
C LEU A 132 1.07 -2.51 1.95
N GLY A 133 0.26 -2.89 0.95
CA GLY A 133 -1.11 -2.38 0.79
C GLY A 133 -2.01 -2.79 1.96
N GLY A 134 -1.83 -4.00 2.50
CA GLY A 134 -2.52 -4.49 3.69
C GLY A 134 -2.12 -3.71 4.95
N LEU A 135 -0.83 -3.51 5.18
CA LEU A 135 -0.32 -2.65 6.26
C LEU A 135 -0.90 -1.24 6.15
N THR A 136 -0.87 -0.65 4.96
CA THR A 136 -1.36 0.72 4.78
C THR A 136 -2.87 0.81 5.03
N LEU A 137 -3.65 -0.18 4.59
CA LEU A 137 -5.08 -0.23 4.87
C LEU A 137 -5.39 -0.46 6.35
N SER A 138 -4.54 -1.16 7.12
CA SER A 138 -4.72 -1.25 8.57
C SER A 138 -4.59 0.12 9.25
N LEU A 139 -3.66 0.96 8.78
CA LEU A 139 -3.51 2.34 9.25
C LEU A 139 -4.69 3.24 8.82
N ILE A 140 -5.31 2.97 7.68
CA ILE A 140 -6.57 3.64 7.26
C ILE A 140 -7.73 3.19 8.16
N ALA A 141 -7.84 1.89 8.46
CA ALA A 141 -8.88 1.34 9.33
C ALA A 141 -8.90 2.00 10.71
N GLU A 142 -7.73 2.36 11.25
CA GLU A 142 -7.60 3.05 12.54
C GLU A 142 -8.22 4.45 12.51
N THR A 143 -8.21 5.14 11.39
CA THR A 143 -8.61 6.56 11.28
C THR A 143 -9.88 6.79 10.47
N ILE A 144 -10.44 5.75 9.84
CA ILE A 144 -11.62 5.90 8.99
C ILE A 144 -12.87 6.25 9.81
N PRO A 145 -13.69 7.23 9.39
CA PRO A 145 -14.96 7.52 10.04
C PRO A 145 -15.93 6.34 9.94
N ASN A 146 -16.74 6.10 10.98
CA ASN A 146 -17.75 5.03 11.04
C ASN A 146 -17.19 3.64 10.67
N PRO A 147 -16.16 3.15 11.38
CA PRO A 147 -15.43 1.92 11.01
C PRO A 147 -16.34 0.70 10.89
N GLU A 148 -17.45 0.64 11.63
CA GLU A 148 -18.44 -0.44 11.59
C GLU A 148 -19.19 -0.55 10.25
N ALA A 149 -19.22 0.52 9.45
CA ALA A 149 -19.81 0.52 8.12
C ALA A 149 -18.89 -0.10 7.05
N HIS A 150 -17.62 -0.30 7.38
CA HIS A 150 -16.59 -0.74 6.46
C HIS A 150 -16.19 -2.21 6.67
N ARG A 151 -15.71 -2.83 5.58
CA ARG A 151 -15.12 -4.17 5.62
C ARG A 151 -13.71 -4.10 5.04
N PHE A 152 -12.77 -4.74 5.73
CA PHE A 152 -11.38 -4.84 5.32
C PHE A 152 -11.00 -6.30 5.10
N VAL A 153 -10.30 -6.56 3.99
CA VAL A 153 -9.66 -7.85 3.69
C VAL A 153 -8.16 -7.59 3.58
N LEU A 154 -7.40 -8.09 4.55
CA LEU A 154 -5.94 -7.99 4.60
C LEU A 154 -5.33 -9.34 4.22
N ILE A 155 -4.63 -9.38 3.09
CA ILE A 155 -4.01 -10.59 2.56
C ILE A 155 -2.50 -10.49 2.80
N ALA A 156 -1.95 -11.36 3.65
CA ALA A 156 -0.55 -11.34 4.04
C ALA A 156 -0.03 -9.91 4.26
N PRO A 157 -0.66 -9.09 5.13
CA PRO A 157 -0.20 -7.73 5.36
C PRO A 157 1.21 -7.76 5.95
N ALA A 158 2.05 -6.77 5.61
CA ALA A 158 3.34 -6.58 6.26
C ALA A 158 3.08 -6.20 7.73
N THR A 159 3.20 -7.19 8.63
CA THR A 159 2.65 -7.09 9.99
C THR A 159 3.46 -6.13 10.83
N LYS A 160 4.80 -6.26 10.82
CA LYS A 160 5.71 -5.47 11.67
C LYS A 160 6.79 -4.76 10.86
N THR A 161 6.68 -3.46 10.77
CA THR A 161 7.69 -2.61 10.12
C THR A 161 9.03 -2.68 10.85
N THR A 162 9.02 -2.81 12.18
CA THR A 162 10.22 -2.99 13.01
C THR A 162 11.02 -4.22 12.58
N THR A 163 10.38 -5.38 12.47
CA THR A 163 11.01 -6.64 12.04
C THR A 163 11.52 -6.54 10.59
N THR A 164 10.73 -5.90 9.70
CA THR A 164 11.11 -5.70 8.30
C THR A 164 12.40 -4.88 8.18
N LEU A 165 12.54 -3.82 9.00
CA LEU A 165 13.74 -2.99 9.02
C LEU A 165 14.95 -3.73 9.59
N GLU A 166 14.79 -4.48 10.70
CA GLU A 166 15.89 -5.28 11.25
C GLU A 166 16.38 -6.32 10.26
N ASN A 167 15.49 -7.00 9.56
CA ASN A 167 15.85 -7.93 8.49
C ASN A 167 16.61 -7.24 7.35
N PHE A 168 16.16 -6.04 6.93
CA PHE A 168 16.87 -5.25 5.93
C PHE A 168 18.27 -4.83 6.42
N PHE A 169 18.40 -4.35 7.65
CA PHE A 169 19.69 -3.97 8.23
C PHE A 169 20.65 -5.15 8.31
N ALA A 170 20.15 -6.32 8.72
CA ALA A 170 20.94 -7.54 8.77
C ALA A 170 21.38 -8.00 7.37
N MET A 171 20.46 -8.04 6.40
CA MET A 171 20.74 -8.42 5.01
C MET A 171 21.79 -7.51 4.36
N MET A 172 21.73 -6.20 4.64
CA MET A 172 22.66 -5.22 4.10
C MET A 172 23.94 -5.06 4.92
N HIS A 173 24.10 -5.81 6.02
CA HIS A 173 25.24 -5.71 6.94
C HIS A 173 25.53 -4.27 7.39
N LEU A 174 24.47 -3.49 7.70
CA LEU A 174 24.63 -2.09 8.07
C LEU A 174 25.22 -1.96 9.47
N SER A 175 26.28 -1.14 9.58
CA SER A 175 26.83 -0.78 10.89
C SER A 175 25.84 0.10 11.68
N GLU A 176 25.97 0.11 13.01
CA GLU A 176 25.08 0.91 13.88
C GLU A 176 25.05 2.39 13.47
N ALA A 177 26.19 2.99 13.14
CA ALA A 177 26.26 4.38 12.72
C ALA A 177 25.47 4.64 11.42
N VAL A 178 25.42 3.68 10.49
CA VAL A 178 24.62 3.77 9.24
C VAL A 178 23.14 3.56 9.53
N ARG A 179 22.77 2.66 10.44
CA ARG A 179 21.40 2.47 10.92
C ARG A 179 20.84 3.76 11.54
N GLN A 180 21.60 4.43 12.38
CA GLN A 180 21.22 5.72 12.95
C GLN A 180 21.02 6.80 11.87
N GLY A 181 21.87 6.84 10.85
CA GLY A 181 21.68 7.69 9.67
C GLY A 181 20.41 7.38 8.89
N PHE A 182 20.03 6.09 8.76
CA PHE A 182 18.78 5.65 8.15
C PHE A 182 17.57 6.11 8.98
N LEU A 183 17.60 5.87 10.29
CA LEU A 183 16.52 6.27 11.19
C LEU A 183 16.31 7.78 11.25
N ALA A 184 17.40 8.55 11.12
CA ALA A 184 17.31 10.01 11.00
C ALA A 184 16.57 10.46 9.72
N GLU A 185 16.75 9.76 8.58
CA GLU A 185 15.98 10.04 7.36
C GLU A 185 14.49 9.67 7.54
N LEU A 186 14.20 8.57 8.21
CA LEU A 186 12.82 8.18 8.55
C LEU A 186 12.14 9.23 9.41
N GLY A 187 12.84 9.74 10.45
CA GLY A 187 12.33 10.79 11.34
C GLY A 187 12.03 12.13 10.66
N LYS A 188 12.58 12.37 9.45
CA LYS A 188 12.22 13.55 8.63
C LYS A 188 10.87 13.40 7.93
N LEU A 189 10.39 12.18 7.75
CA LEU A 189 9.11 11.90 7.08
C LEU A 189 7.93 11.91 8.04
N THR A 190 8.16 11.50 9.27
CA THR A 190 7.11 11.37 10.27
C THR A 190 7.69 11.56 11.67
N HIS A 191 6.92 12.22 12.54
CA HIS A 191 7.22 12.30 13.97
C HIS A 191 6.67 11.10 14.76
N LEU A 192 5.98 10.18 14.07
CA LEU A 192 5.41 8.99 14.70
C LEU A 192 6.50 7.93 14.91
N PRO A 193 6.44 7.17 16.00
CA PRO A 193 7.39 6.09 16.25
C PRO A 193 7.22 4.98 15.20
N LEU A 194 8.28 4.20 14.98
CA LEU A 194 8.26 3.12 14.00
C LEU A 194 7.16 2.10 14.28
N SER A 195 6.91 1.81 15.56
CA SER A 195 5.82 0.93 16.02
C SER A 195 4.41 1.42 15.65
N TYR A 196 4.24 2.69 15.31
CA TYR A 196 2.98 3.17 14.76
C TYR A 196 2.63 2.47 13.44
N PHE A 197 3.62 2.14 12.63
CA PHE A 197 3.46 1.51 11.33
C PHE A 197 3.46 -0.03 11.42
N GLU A 198 2.65 -0.58 12.33
CA GLU A 198 2.45 -2.02 12.52
C GLU A 198 0.97 -2.36 12.32
N ALA A 199 0.69 -3.39 11.52
CA ALA A 199 -0.67 -3.73 11.11
C ALA A 199 -1.50 -4.28 12.27
N ASP A 200 -0.90 -5.15 13.11
CA ASP A 200 -1.54 -5.73 14.29
C ASP A 200 -1.97 -4.64 15.29
N ARG A 201 -1.07 -3.71 15.60
CA ARG A 201 -1.39 -2.55 16.44
C ARG A 201 -2.56 -1.74 15.86
N ALA A 202 -2.49 -1.44 14.56
CA ALA A 202 -3.46 -0.54 13.92
C ALA A 202 -4.90 -1.12 13.91
N VAL A 203 -5.06 -2.45 13.92
CA VAL A 203 -6.39 -3.07 13.91
C VAL A 203 -6.86 -3.56 15.27
N GLU A 204 -6.06 -3.44 16.33
CA GLU A 204 -6.38 -3.92 17.67
C GLU A 204 -7.73 -3.43 18.18
N ASN A 205 -8.05 -2.17 17.93
CA ASN A 205 -9.30 -1.53 18.36
C ASN A 205 -10.28 -1.26 17.19
N PHE A 206 -10.06 -1.87 16.03
CA PHE A 206 -10.94 -1.67 14.88
C PHE A 206 -12.35 -2.23 15.16
N LYS A 207 -13.37 -1.41 14.93
CA LYS A 207 -14.78 -1.75 15.21
C LYS A 207 -15.52 -2.33 14.00
N GLY A 208 -14.92 -2.31 12.82
CA GLY A 208 -15.50 -2.84 11.59
C GLY A 208 -15.30 -4.34 11.42
N GLN A 209 -15.68 -4.84 10.26
CA GLN A 209 -15.46 -6.24 9.89
C GLN A 209 -14.10 -6.40 9.22
N LEU A 210 -13.26 -7.27 9.78
CA LEU A 210 -11.90 -7.55 9.29
C LEU A 210 -11.76 -9.04 8.98
N LEU A 211 -11.32 -9.34 7.75
CA LEU A 211 -10.80 -10.64 7.37
C LEU A 211 -9.29 -10.53 7.18
N TRP A 212 -8.54 -11.22 8.02
CA TRP A 212 -7.09 -11.34 7.92
C TRP A 212 -6.72 -12.74 7.41
N VAL A 213 -6.05 -12.79 6.24
CA VAL A 213 -5.59 -14.03 5.61
C VAL A 213 -4.08 -14.03 5.58
N HIS A 214 -3.44 -15.04 6.18
CA HIS A 214 -1.99 -15.16 6.25
C HIS A 214 -1.57 -16.62 6.15
N ASP A 215 -0.50 -16.91 5.42
CA ASP A 215 0.08 -18.25 5.36
C ASP A 215 1.00 -18.45 6.57
N GLN A 216 0.90 -19.61 7.25
CA GLN A 216 1.79 -19.97 8.36
C GLN A 216 3.26 -20.07 7.93
N GLY A 217 3.52 -20.36 6.64
CA GLY A 217 4.86 -20.46 6.07
C GLY A 217 5.42 -19.14 5.52
N ASP A 218 4.69 -18.02 5.62
CA ASP A 218 5.15 -16.72 5.10
C ASP A 218 6.38 -16.23 5.89
N ARG A 219 7.49 -16.06 5.16
CA ARG A 219 8.76 -15.57 5.71
C ARG A 219 9.06 -14.11 5.33
N VAL A 220 8.14 -13.47 4.66
CA VAL A 220 8.31 -12.10 4.08
C VAL A 220 7.46 -11.08 4.82
N CYS A 221 6.24 -11.46 5.20
CA CYS A 221 5.26 -10.57 5.83
C CYS A 221 4.94 -10.98 7.28
#